data_dac513118db36c407958c954140d3486
#
_entry.id   dac513118db36c407958c954140d3486
#
_cell.length_a   1.000
_cell.length_b   1.000
_cell.length_c   1.000
_cell.angle_alpha   90.00
_cell.angle_beta   90.00
_cell.angle_gamma   90.00
#
_symmetry.space_group_name_H-M   'P 1'
#
loop_
_entity.id
_entity.type
_entity.pdbx_description
1 polymer ?
#
loop_
_entity_poly.entity_id
_entity_poly.type
_entity_poly.pdbx_seq_one_letter_code
_entity_poly.pdbx_strand_id
1 'polypeptide(L)'
;MEENNVQTVDYRDLLNKAILQSDIVKIFDYLLTIWVEEGASDIHIEPFENYGMIGMKSEVSSDESLEYPISIHNSIISKLKKESEQMNPDVSDVPQEAKVSTFTETYREATLLVKTIPTPYWEKLEIYIENK
;
A
#
# COMPACT_ATOMS: atom_id res chain seq x y z
N MET A 1 -38.51 0.92 -4.57
CA MET A 1 -37.82 1.10 -4.41
C MET A 1 -36.96 1.10 -4.59
N GLU A 2 -36.69 1.53 -4.80
CA GLU A 2 -35.72 1.62 -5.00
C GLU A 2 -34.96 1.59 -4.53
N GLU A 3 -34.60 1.52 -4.49
CA GLU A 3 -33.74 1.47 -4.14
C GLU A 3 -32.88 1.49 -4.02
N ASN A 4 -33.03 1.29 -3.86
CA ASN A 4 -31.80 1.12 -3.52
C ASN A 4 -30.65 1.39 -4.35
N ASN A 5 -30.25 2.53 -4.55
CA ASN A 5 -29.15 2.94 -5.36
C ASN A 5 -27.86 3.10 -4.60
N VAL A 6 -27.67 2.26 -3.61
CA VAL A 6 -26.39 2.26 -2.92
C VAL A 6 -25.39 1.53 -3.81
N GLN A 7 -24.50 2.26 -4.41
CA GLN A 7 -23.44 1.68 -5.20
C GLN A 7 -22.29 1.31 -4.27
N THR A 8 -21.95 0.05 -4.27
CA THR A 8 -20.78 -0.42 -3.56
C THR A 8 -19.56 -0.12 -4.43
N VAL A 9 -18.62 0.62 -3.89
CA VAL A 9 -17.39 0.94 -4.61
C VAL A 9 -16.49 -0.28 -4.57
N ASP A 10 -16.04 -0.70 -5.74
CA ASP A 10 -15.10 -1.82 -5.86
C ASP A 10 -13.68 -1.26 -5.86
N TYR A 11 -13.09 -1.18 -4.69
CA TYR A 11 -11.75 -0.62 -4.56
C TYR A 11 -10.68 -1.50 -5.19
N ARG A 12 -10.92 -2.80 -5.32
CA ARG A 12 -9.97 -3.67 -6.01
C ARG A 12 -9.93 -3.38 -7.50
N ASP A 13 -11.08 -3.12 -8.11
CA ASP A 13 -11.14 -2.72 -9.51
C ASP A 13 -10.44 -1.38 -9.72
N LEU A 14 -10.69 -0.43 -8.81
CA LEU A 14 -10.04 0.88 -8.87
C LEU A 14 -8.52 0.76 -8.68
N LEU A 15 -8.10 -0.12 -7.79
CA LEU A 15 -6.67 -0.38 -7.59
C LEU A 15 -6.02 -0.93 -8.85
N ASN A 16 -6.65 -1.90 -9.50
CA ASN A 16 -6.12 -2.46 -10.75
C ASN A 16 -5.98 -1.38 -11.82
N LYS A 17 -6.98 -0.51 -11.93
CA LYS A 17 -6.92 0.60 -12.89
C LYS A 17 -5.81 1.58 -12.55
N ALA A 18 -5.62 1.88 -11.27
CA ALA A 18 -4.56 2.78 -10.84
C ALA A 18 -3.18 2.20 -11.16
N ILE A 19 -3.01 0.89 -10.99
CA ILE A 19 -1.76 0.22 -11.34
C ILE A 19 -1.50 0.32 -12.84
N LEU A 20 -2.52 0.06 -13.66
CA LEU A 20 -2.39 0.16 -15.11
C LEU A 20 -2.04 1.58 -15.56
N GLN A 21 -2.50 2.59 -14.83
CA GLN A 21 -2.24 3.99 -15.14
C GLN A 21 -0.99 4.51 -14.46
N SER A 22 -0.32 3.72 -13.64
CA SER A 22 0.83 4.11 -12.83
C SER A 22 0.54 5.32 -11.96
N ASP A 23 -0.67 5.39 -11.43
CA ASP A 23 -1.12 6.48 -10.56
C ASP A 23 -0.77 6.14 -9.11
N ILE A 24 0.41 6.55 -8.68
CA ILE A 24 0.97 6.15 -7.39
C ILE A 24 0.10 6.62 -6.22
N VAL A 25 -0.42 7.83 -6.28
CA VAL A 25 -1.27 8.36 -5.21
C VAL A 25 -2.50 7.48 -5.02
N LYS A 26 -3.17 7.14 -6.12
CA LYS A 26 -4.38 6.33 -6.05
C LYS A 26 -4.08 4.88 -5.67
N ILE A 27 -2.94 4.36 -6.06
CA ILE A 27 -2.53 3.01 -5.64
C ILE A 27 -2.52 2.94 -4.11
N PHE A 28 -1.87 3.89 -3.45
CA PHE A 28 -1.82 3.90 -1.99
C PHE A 28 -3.19 4.13 -1.37
N ASP A 29 -3.96 5.08 -1.90
CA ASP A 29 -5.28 5.39 -1.35
C ASP A 29 -6.18 4.17 -1.38
N TYR A 30 -6.21 3.45 -2.51
CA TYR A 30 -7.09 2.29 -2.64
C TYR A 30 -6.58 1.10 -1.84
N LEU A 31 -5.25 0.86 -1.83
CA LEU A 31 -4.68 -0.20 -1.01
C LEU A 31 -5.02 0.01 0.46
N LEU A 32 -4.77 1.21 0.96
CA LEU A 32 -5.03 1.52 2.36
C LEU A 32 -6.50 1.32 2.70
N THR A 33 -7.40 1.78 1.81
CA THR A 33 -8.82 1.65 2.04
C THR A 33 -9.24 0.18 2.12
N ILE A 34 -8.75 -0.65 1.18
CA ILE A 34 -9.04 -2.09 1.20
C ILE A 34 -8.57 -2.70 2.51
N TRP A 35 -7.36 -2.39 2.94
CA TRP A 35 -6.77 -2.98 4.13
C TRP A 35 -7.54 -2.62 5.39
N VAL A 36 -7.86 -1.35 5.54
CA VAL A 36 -8.58 -0.89 6.74
C VAL A 36 -9.98 -1.49 6.78
N GLU A 37 -10.66 -1.52 5.63
CA GLU A 37 -12.02 -2.07 5.58
C GLU A 37 -12.06 -3.57 5.83
N GLU A 38 -11.02 -4.30 5.46
CA GLU A 38 -10.98 -5.75 5.63
C GLU A 38 -10.26 -6.19 6.90
N GLY A 39 -9.78 -5.23 7.68
CA GLY A 39 -9.09 -5.58 8.93
C GLY A 39 -7.75 -6.24 8.70
N ALA A 40 -7.07 -5.87 7.62
CA ALA A 40 -5.74 -6.40 7.35
C ALA A 40 -4.76 -5.97 8.43
N SER A 41 -3.83 -6.84 8.76
CA SER A 41 -2.83 -6.56 9.78
C SER A 41 -1.54 -6.04 9.17
N ASP A 42 -1.13 -6.58 8.05
CA ASP A 42 0.14 -6.23 7.44
C ASP A 42 0.10 -6.37 5.93
N ILE A 43 0.95 -5.58 5.31
CA ILE A 43 1.06 -5.51 3.86
C ILE A 43 2.54 -5.56 3.51
N HIS A 44 2.86 -6.30 2.47
CA HIS A 44 4.22 -6.44 1.98
C HIS A 44 4.25 -6.03 0.52
N ILE A 45 5.14 -5.11 0.18
CA ILE A 45 5.37 -4.70 -1.19
C ILE A 45 6.80 -5.06 -1.53
N GLU A 46 6.97 -6.05 -2.39
CA GLU A 46 8.23 -6.71 -2.59
C GLU A 46 8.68 -6.66 -4.04
N PRO A 47 9.92 -6.22 -4.31
CA PRO A 47 10.41 -6.18 -5.69
C PRO A 47 11.06 -7.50 -6.05
N PHE A 48 10.87 -7.89 -7.31
CA PHE A 48 11.59 -9.00 -7.93
C PHE A 48 12.31 -8.45 -9.15
N GLU A 49 12.96 -9.30 -9.91
CA GLU A 49 13.77 -8.82 -11.02
C GLU A 49 12.96 -8.04 -12.06
N ASN A 50 11.80 -8.55 -12.43
CA ASN A 50 11.00 -7.98 -13.52
C ASN A 50 9.64 -7.46 -13.10
N TYR A 51 9.24 -7.64 -11.85
CA TYR A 51 7.93 -7.21 -11.37
C TYR A 51 7.98 -6.97 -9.88
N GLY A 52 6.94 -6.32 -9.35
CA GLY A 52 6.74 -6.19 -7.93
C GLY A 52 5.48 -6.93 -7.52
N MET A 53 5.37 -7.26 -6.26
CA MET A 53 4.23 -7.98 -5.70
C MET A 53 3.75 -7.28 -4.46
N ILE A 54 2.43 -7.04 -4.38
CA ILE A 54 1.79 -6.55 -3.17
C ILE A 54 1.09 -7.73 -2.53
N GLY A 55 1.49 -8.07 -1.30
CA GLY A 55 0.84 -9.13 -0.53
C GLY A 55 0.10 -8.53 0.64
N MET A 56 -1.10 -9.03 0.90
CA MET A 56 -1.95 -8.56 1.99
C MET A 56 -2.35 -9.73 2.87
N LYS A 57 -2.26 -9.55 4.19
CA LYS A 57 -2.74 -10.52 5.15
C LYS A 57 -3.93 -9.96 5.91
N SER A 58 -4.99 -10.74 6.01
CA SER A 58 -6.19 -10.36 6.72
C SER A 58 -6.68 -11.55 7.53
N GLU A 59 -7.25 -11.27 8.71
CA GLU A 59 -7.86 -12.33 9.53
C GLU A 59 -9.16 -12.82 8.92
N VAL A 60 -9.77 -12.04 8.04
CA VAL A 60 -11.10 -12.31 7.51
C VAL A 60 -11.05 -13.06 6.18
N SER A 61 -10.02 -12.83 5.39
CA SER A 61 -9.89 -13.45 4.07
C SER A 61 -8.54 -14.13 3.94
N SER A 62 -8.43 -15.01 2.95
CA SER A 62 -7.15 -15.63 2.64
C SER A 62 -6.16 -14.60 2.14
N ASP A 63 -4.88 -14.94 2.19
CA ASP A 63 -3.83 -14.05 1.71
C ASP A 63 -4.05 -13.73 0.24
N GLU A 64 -3.85 -12.46 -0.11
CA GLU A 64 -3.97 -11.98 -1.47
C GLU A 64 -2.63 -11.45 -1.96
N SER A 65 -2.38 -11.59 -3.25
CA SER A 65 -1.22 -10.98 -3.87
C SER A 65 -1.60 -10.36 -5.20
N LEU A 66 -0.90 -9.29 -5.56
CA LEU A 66 -1.18 -8.53 -6.76
C LEU A 66 0.15 -8.08 -7.36
N GLU A 67 0.34 -8.33 -8.66
CA GLU A 67 1.57 -7.92 -9.33
C GLU A 67 1.45 -6.52 -9.91
N TYR A 68 2.58 -5.83 -10.01
CA TYR A 68 2.65 -4.53 -10.68
C TYR A 68 3.97 -4.43 -11.44
N PRO A 69 4.05 -3.53 -12.45
CA PRO A 69 5.28 -3.37 -13.21
C PRO A 69 6.42 -2.84 -12.33
N ILE A 70 7.59 -3.44 -12.46
CA ILE A 70 8.75 -3.02 -11.65
C ILE A 70 9.10 -1.54 -11.88
N SER A 71 8.75 -1.00 -13.02
CA SER A 71 9.06 0.39 -13.35
C SER A 71 8.45 1.40 -12.38
N ILE A 72 7.37 1.04 -11.68
CA ILE A 72 6.76 1.97 -10.73
C ILE A 72 7.18 1.70 -9.28
N HIS A 73 8.00 0.68 -9.06
CA HIS A 73 8.37 0.29 -7.68
C HIS A 73 9.05 1.41 -6.91
N ASN A 74 10.06 2.02 -7.50
CA ASN A 74 10.79 3.09 -6.82
C ASN A 74 9.91 4.31 -6.55
N SER A 75 8.94 4.57 -7.42
CA SER A 75 8.00 5.67 -7.19
C SER A 75 7.10 5.37 -5.99
N ILE A 76 6.69 4.11 -5.81
CA ILE A 76 5.91 3.71 -4.66
C ILE A 76 6.70 3.94 -3.37
N ILE A 77 7.94 3.45 -3.33
CA ILE A 77 8.80 3.60 -2.15
C ILE A 77 9.06 5.08 -1.87
N SER A 78 9.41 5.83 -2.89
CA SER A 78 9.74 7.24 -2.75
C SER A 78 8.57 8.06 -2.22
N LYS A 79 7.36 7.79 -2.73
CA LYS A 79 6.18 8.50 -2.26
C LYS A 79 5.98 8.30 -0.77
N LEU A 80 6.10 7.06 -0.32
CA LEU A 80 5.86 6.77 1.09
C LEU A 80 6.93 7.41 1.98
N LYS A 81 8.19 7.37 1.56
CA LYS A 81 9.26 8.02 2.31
C LYS A 81 9.06 9.52 2.40
N LYS A 82 8.57 10.13 1.32
CA LYS A 82 8.33 11.58 1.31
C LYS A 82 7.17 11.98 2.19
N GLU A 83 6.20 11.11 2.39
CA GLU A 83 5.08 11.40 3.29
C GLU A 83 5.48 11.27 4.76
N SER A 84 6.60 10.62 5.02
CA SER A 84 7.12 10.47 6.36
C SER A 84 8.28 11.44 6.55
N GLU A 85 8.20 12.26 7.58
CA GLU A 85 9.29 13.17 7.91
C GLU A 85 10.48 12.44 8.53
N GLN A 86 10.30 11.18 8.89
CA GLN A 86 11.31 10.38 9.59
C GLN A 86 12.17 9.55 8.64
N MET A 87 11.78 9.47 7.38
CA MET A 87 12.49 8.67 6.38
C MET A 87 13.19 9.57 5.36
N ASN A 88 14.36 9.13 4.93
CA ASN A 88 15.13 9.85 3.92
C ASN A 88 14.94 9.20 2.56
N PRO A 89 14.26 9.86 1.61
CA PRO A 89 14.01 9.26 0.29
C PRO A 89 15.27 9.05 -0.54
N ASP A 90 16.38 9.72 -0.18
CA ASP A 90 17.61 9.59 -0.92
C ASP A 90 18.50 8.45 -0.45
N VAL A 91 18.09 7.73 0.61
CA VAL A 91 18.85 6.62 1.17
C VAL A 91 18.07 5.32 0.92
N SER A 92 18.73 4.34 0.31
CA SER A 92 18.10 3.07 -0.03
C SER A 92 18.91 1.84 0.41
N ASP A 93 20.07 2.05 1.03
CA ASP A 93 20.99 0.97 1.36
C ASP A 93 20.96 0.56 2.83
N VAL A 94 20.10 1.16 3.63
CA VAL A 94 19.89 0.80 5.03
C VAL A 94 18.41 0.72 5.33
N PRO A 95 17.98 -0.12 6.30
CA PRO A 95 16.59 -0.16 6.71
C PRO A 95 16.15 1.17 7.32
N GLN A 96 14.91 1.55 7.05
CA GLN A 96 14.31 2.75 7.64
C GLN A 96 12.93 2.38 8.17
N GLU A 97 12.47 3.16 9.13
CA GLU A 97 11.20 2.89 9.79
C GLU A 97 10.55 4.22 10.19
N ALA A 98 9.24 4.31 10.07
CA ALA A 98 8.51 5.51 10.45
C ALA A 98 7.07 5.20 10.75
N LYS A 99 6.41 6.08 11.51
CA LYS A 99 4.96 6.04 11.69
C LYS A 99 4.35 7.12 10.81
N VAL A 100 3.28 6.76 10.12
CA VAL A 100 2.57 7.67 9.23
C VAL A 100 1.09 7.61 9.58
N SER A 101 0.48 8.77 9.80
CA SER A 101 -0.97 8.86 10.03
C SER A 101 -1.61 9.38 8.75
N THR A 102 -2.68 8.74 8.34
CA THR A 102 -3.35 9.07 7.09
C THR A 102 -4.83 8.75 7.18
N PHE A 103 -5.58 9.09 6.15
CA PHE A 103 -7.00 8.79 6.05
C PHE A 103 -7.28 7.93 4.82
N THR A 104 -8.24 7.01 4.96
CA THR A 104 -8.70 6.20 3.83
C THR A 104 -9.66 7.00 2.95
N GLU A 105 -10.03 6.42 1.81
CA GLU A 105 -11.05 7.01 0.94
C GLU A 105 -12.43 7.09 1.61
N THR A 106 -12.64 6.30 2.66
CA THR A 106 -13.87 6.34 3.45
C THR A 106 -13.72 7.22 4.69
N TYR A 107 -12.67 8.04 4.73
CA TYR A 107 -12.39 9.01 5.80
C TYR A 107 -12.15 8.37 7.17
N ARG A 108 -11.63 7.18 7.18
CA ARG A 108 -11.19 6.54 8.43
C ARG A 108 -9.72 6.83 8.66
N GLU A 109 -9.39 7.25 9.86
CA GLU A 109 -7.99 7.49 10.22
C GLU A 109 -7.25 6.18 10.41
N ALA A 110 -6.04 6.11 9.93
CA ALA A 110 -5.19 4.94 10.09
C ALA A 110 -3.77 5.39 10.45
N THR A 111 -3.18 4.71 11.40
CA THR A 111 -1.78 4.90 11.75
C THR A 111 -1.01 3.69 11.25
N LEU A 112 0.03 3.95 10.49
CA LEU A 112 0.83 2.91 9.83
C LEU A 112 2.23 2.91 10.39
N LEU A 113 2.74 1.72 10.72
CA LEU A 113 4.16 1.54 10.93
C LEU A 113 4.74 1.06 9.63
N VAL A 114 5.64 1.84 9.06
CA VAL A 114 6.20 1.61 7.73
C VAL A 114 7.67 1.28 7.83
N LYS A 115 8.09 0.21 7.19
CA LYS A 115 9.49 -0.20 7.17
C LYS A 115 9.94 -0.40 5.74
N THR A 116 11.10 0.16 5.38
CA THR A 116 11.76 -0.14 4.11
C THR A 116 13.00 -0.94 4.40
N ILE A 117 13.25 -1.98 3.61
CA ILE A 117 14.33 -2.92 3.83
C ILE A 117 15.03 -3.18 2.50
N PRO A 118 16.35 -2.97 2.42
CA PRO A 118 17.08 -3.25 1.17
C PRO A 118 17.01 -4.72 0.77
N THR A 119 16.88 -4.96 -0.53
CA THR A 119 16.95 -6.31 -1.11
C THR A 119 17.94 -6.28 -2.28
N PRO A 120 18.30 -7.45 -2.85
CA PRO A 120 19.17 -7.46 -4.02
C PRO A 120 18.64 -6.69 -5.24
N TYR A 121 17.31 -6.47 -5.31
CA TYR A 121 16.72 -5.78 -6.46
C TYR A 121 16.43 -4.31 -6.17
N TRP A 122 15.72 -4.03 -5.08
CA TRP A 122 15.41 -2.68 -4.61
C TRP A 122 14.95 -2.83 -3.18
N GLU A 123 14.39 -1.78 -2.60
CA GLU A 123 13.86 -1.88 -1.25
C GLU A 123 12.50 -2.56 -1.26
N LYS A 124 12.26 -3.43 -0.29
CA LYS A 124 10.90 -3.91 -0.03
C LYS A 124 10.26 -3.02 1.03
N LEU A 125 8.95 -3.06 1.07
CA LEU A 125 8.15 -2.25 1.97
C LEU A 125 7.29 -3.17 2.81
N GLU A 126 7.29 -2.95 4.13
CA GLU A 126 6.38 -3.62 5.05
C GLU A 126 5.57 -2.56 5.76
N ILE A 127 4.27 -2.71 5.76
CA ILE A 127 3.36 -1.77 6.40
C ILE A 127 2.51 -2.55 7.38
N TYR A 128 2.47 -2.07 8.63
CA TYR A 128 1.64 -2.65 9.68
C TYR A 128 0.60 -1.61 10.08
N ILE A 129 -0.66 -2.00 10.09
CA ILE A 129 -1.74 -1.09 10.47
C ILE A 129 -1.93 -1.22 11.97
N GLU A 130 -1.79 -0.10 12.67
CA GLU A 130 -2.06 -0.07 14.11
C GLU A 130 -3.54 0.12 14.32
N ASN A 131 -4.15 -0.79 15.03
CA ASN A 131 -5.55 -0.68 15.40
C ASN A 131 -5.69 0.00 16.74
N LYS A 132 -6.71 0.81 16.84
CA LYS A 132 -7.01 1.47 18.11
C LYS A 132 -8.25 0.92 18.73
#